data_296590eda1d8d2cf00d1e1f712d64537
#
_entry.id   296590eda1d8d2cf00d1e1f712d64537
#
_cell.length_a   1.000
_cell.length_b   1.000
_cell.length_c   1.000
_cell.angle_alpha   90.00
_cell.angle_beta   90.00
_cell.angle_gamma   90.00
#
_symmetry.space_group_name_H-M   'P 1'
#
loop_
_entity.id
_entity.type
_entity.pdbx_description
1 polymer ?
#
loop_
_entity_poly.entity_id
_entity_poly.type
_entity_poly.pdbx_seq_one_letter_code
_entity_poly.pdbx_strand_id
1 'polypeptide(L)'
;DLTLDNERIAAQRNWYSQHQSHLDRVTLRAARYLHYTVSEAEQRGIPTELALLPVIESSYNPFAYSHASAAGMWQFIPGTGKIFGLKQNWWFDGRRDVIESTRAAYDFLTQLHSKFGSWELALAAYNAGPGAVQRSINRNLAEGLPADFWSLRLPSETMSYVPRFLAMAQLIKSPESFGVSLRPIMDQPYFRVVDTNGQIDLESAASLAGVSLKELYQLNPGFNR
;
A
#
# COMPACT_ATOMS: atom_id res chain seq x y z
N ASP A 1 -16.32 -2.64 3.54
CA ASP A 1 -17.22 -2.34 4.65
C ASP A 1 -16.44 -2.39 5.99
N LEU A 2 -16.26 -1.22 6.64
CA LEU A 2 -15.54 -1.11 7.93
C LEU A 2 -16.40 -1.51 9.14
N THR A 3 -17.65 -1.86 8.94
CA THR A 3 -18.53 -2.40 10.03
C THR A 3 -18.44 -3.91 10.13
N LEU A 4 -17.85 -4.56 9.12
CA LEU A 4 -17.65 -6.01 9.13
C LEU A 4 -16.69 -6.41 10.27
N ASP A 5 -17.15 -7.34 11.09
CA ASP A 5 -16.32 -7.91 12.15
C ASP A 5 -16.46 -9.44 12.18
N ASN A 6 -15.33 -10.10 12.36
CA ASN A 6 -15.23 -11.52 12.56
C ASN A 6 -13.95 -11.87 13.30
N GLU A 7 -13.80 -13.14 13.72
CA GLU A 7 -12.62 -13.59 14.48
C GLU A 7 -11.29 -13.32 13.77
N ARG A 8 -11.27 -13.41 12.43
CA ARG A 8 -10.04 -13.17 11.64
C ARG A 8 -9.61 -11.69 11.69
N ILE A 9 -10.59 -10.76 11.61
CA ILE A 9 -10.34 -9.33 11.74
C ILE A 9 -9.96 -8.98 13.18
N ALA A 10 -10.71 -9.51 14.15
CA ALA A 10 -10.48 -9.29 15.57
C ALA A 10 -9.06 -9.75 16.00
N ALA A 11 -8.59 -10.89 15.52
CA ALA A 11 -7.25 -11.38 15.79
C ALA A 11 -6.17 -10.39 15.30
N GLN A 12 -6.34 -9.79 14.13
CA GLN A 12 -5.42 -8.80 13.59
C GLN A 12 -5.46 -7.47 14.38
N ARG A 13 -6.65 -7.01 14.77
CA ARG A 13 -6.79 -5.82 15.63
C ARG A 13 -6.08 -6.01 16.97
N ASN A 14 -6.28 -7.16 17.60
CA ASN A 14 -5.62 -7.51 18.86
C ASN A 14 -4.11 -7.50 18.71
N TRP A 15 -3.59 -8.02 17.59
CA TRP A 15 -2.16 -7.98 17.34
C TRP A 15 -1.65 -6.54 17.26
N TYR A 16 -2.30 -5.67 16.48
CA TYR A 16 -1.90 -4.26 16.37
C TYR A 16 -1.99 -3.52 17.69
N SER A 17 -3.03 -3.76 18.48
CA SER A 17 -3.22 -3.12 19.80
C SER A 17 -2.08 -3.45 20.78
N GLN A 18 -1.47 -4.62 20.64
CA GLN A 18 -0.34 -5.06 21.47
C GLN A 18 1.02 -4.60 20.93
N HIS A 19 1.06 -3.97 19.76
CA HIS A 19 2.32 -3.60 19.09
C HIS A 19 2.40 -2.10 18.81
N GLN A 20 2.26 -1.28 19.86
CA GLN A 20 2.29 0.19 19.75
C GLN A 20 3.55 0.69 19.02
N SER A 21 4.72 0.11 19.29
CA SER A 21 5.97 0.49 18.63
C SER A 21 5.97 0.26 17.11
N HIS A 22 5.18 -0.70 16.63
CA HIS A 22 4.96 -0.90 15.20
C HIS A 22 4.13 0.25 14.62
N LEU A 23 3.03 0.63 15.29
CA LEU A 23 2.17 1.74 14.89
C LEU A 23 2.94 3.08 14.88
N ASP A 24 3.80 3.30 15.87
CA ASP A 24 4.66 4.49 15.94
C ASP A 24 5.62 4.59 14.76
N ARG A 25 6.23 3.47 14.35
CA ARG A 25 7.09 3.42 13.15
C ARG A 25 6.32 3.67 11.87
N VAL A 26 5.16 3.06 11.74
CA VAL A 26 4.30 3.22 10.56
C VAL A 26 3.86 4.67 10.41
N THR A 27 3.32 5.28 11.46
CA THR A 27 2.85 6.66 11.43
C THR A 27 3.98 7.65 11.16
N LEU A 28 5.17 7.42 11.72
CA LEU A 28 6.35 8.24 11.46
C LEU A 28 6.76 8.22 9.97
N ARG A 29 6.73 7.05 9.34
CA ARG A 29 7.06 6.90 7.91
C ARG A 29 5.94 7.44 7.01
N ALA A 30 4.70 7.13 7.35
CA ALA A 30 3.52 7.55 6.60
C ALA A 30 3.38 9.08 6.54
N ALA A 31 3.85 9.79 7.56
CA ALA A 31 3.75 11.26 7.64
C ALA A 31 4.26 11.99 6.38
N ARG A 32 5.24 11.42 5.65
CA ARG A 32 5.75 12.00 4.40
C ARG A 32 4.82 11.81 3.20
N TYR A 33 4.06 10.72 3.18
CA TYR A 33 3.43 10.22 1.95
C TYR A 33 1.91 10.11 2.05
N LEU A 34 1.35 10.01 3.26
CA LEU A 34 -0.06 9.68 3.47
C LEU A 34 -0.99 10.70 2.83
N HIS A 35 -0.72 12.01 3.01
CA HIS A 35 -1.53 13.05 2.37
C HIS A 35 -1.57 12.85 0.85
N TYR A 36 -0.44 12.59 0.21
CA TYR A 36 -0.37 12.34 -1.24
C TYR A 36 -1.19 11.09 -1.63
N THR A 37 -1.00 9.97 -0.94
CA THR A 37 -1.71 8.72 -1.28
C THR A 37 -3.22 8.83 -1.05
N VAL A 38 -3.65 9.53 -0.01
CA VAL A 38 -5.08 9.80 0.25
C VAL A 38 -5.65 10.70 -0.85
N SER A 39 -4.99 11.83 -1.15
CA SER A 39 -5.45 12.77 -2.19
C SER A 39 -5.56 12.10 -3.57
N GLU A 40 -4.62 11.22 -3.93
CA GLU A 40 -4.68 10.45 -5.17
C GLU A 40 -5.88 9.48 -5.21
N ALA A 41 -6.21 8.85 -4.08
CA ALA A 41 -7.39 7.99 -3.98
C ALA A 41 -8.69 8.80 -4.13
N GLU A 42 -8.78 9.95 -3.47
CA GLU A 42 -9.92 10.88 -3.58
C GLU A 42 -10.14 11.36 -5.00
N GLN A 43 -9.08 11.82 -5.68
CA GLN A 43 -9.15 12.29 -7.07
C GLN A 43 -9.63 11.21 -8.04
N ARG A 44 -9.36 9.93 -7.74
CA ARG A 44 -9.78 8.78 -8.53
C ARG A 44 -11.17 8.25 -8.16
N GLY A 45 -11.78 8.77 -7.09
CA GLY A 45 -13.07 8.31 -6.57
C GLY A 45 -13.05 6.86 -6.06
N ILE A 46 -11.88 6.39 -5.58
CA ILE A 46 -11.72 5.07 -4.95
C ILE A 46 -11.66 5.22 -3.42
N PRO A 47 -11.92 4.15 -2.65
CA PRO A 47 -11.87 4.22 -1.19
C PRO A 47 -10.52 4.75 -0.68
N THR A 48 -10.55 5.79 0.14
CA THR A 48 -9.34 6.41 0.69
C THR A 48 -8.60 5.47 1.64
N GLU A 49 -9.27 4.50 2.21
CA GLU A 49 -8.68 3.43 3.02
C GLU A 49 -7.60 2.64 2.25
N LEU A 50 -7.66 2.61 0.91
CA LEU A 50 -6.63 1.96 0.09
C LEU A 50 -5.24 2.60 0.28
N ALA A 51 -5.18 3.86 0.73
CA ALA A 51 -3.94 4.50 1.14
C ALA A 51 -3.27 3.81 2.36
N LEU A 52 -3.97 2.93 3.06
CA LEU A 52 -3.43 2.14 4.16
C LEU A 52 -2.75 0.84 3.69
N LEU A 53 -2.85 0.49 2.41
CA LEU A 53 -2.23 -0.73 1.91
C LEU A 53 -0.70 -0.75 2.10
N PRO A 54 0.05 0.34 1.91
CA PRO A 54 1.47 0.39 2.24
C PRO A 54 1.81 0.08 3.71
N VAL A 55 0.87 0.22 4.64
CA VAL A 55 1.06 -0.21 6.04
C VAL A 55 1.28 -1.72 6.09
N ILE A 56 0.44 -2.47 5.35
CA ILE A 56 0.46 -3.93 5.32
C ILE A 56 1.63 -4.45 4.49
N GLU A 57 1.95 -3.77 3.40
CA GLU A 57 2.98 -4.20 2.45
C GLU A 57 4.41 -3.94 2.96
N SER A 58 4.66 -2.77 3.52
CA SER A 58 6.04 -2.33 3.80
C SER A 58 6.19 -1.52 5.08
N SER A 59 5.15 -1.36 5.89
CA SER A 59 5.12 -0.37 6.98
C SER A 59 5.46 1.04 6.47
N TYR A 60 4.95 1.42 5.29
CA TYR A 60 5.21 2.68 4.61
C TYR A 60 6.69 2.97 4.32
N ASN A 61 7.48 1.91 4.09
CA ASN A 61 8.91 2.05 3.75
C ASN A 61 9.12 2.01 2.23
N PRO A 62 9.47 3.14 1.58
CA PRO A 62 9.68 3.16 0.13
C PRO A 62 10.94 2.41 -0.32
N PHE A 63 11.87 2.10 0.60
CA PHE A 63 13.07 1.32 0.34
C PHE A 63 12.90 -0.18 0.63
N ALA A 64 11.70 -0.63 1.02
CA ALA A 64 11.46 -2.03 1.32
C ALA A 64 11.73 -2.91 0.10
N TYR A 65 12.39 -4.04 0.33
CA TYR A 65 12.68 -5.04 -0.66
C TYR A 65 12.46 -6.44 -0.07
N SER A 66 11.63 -7.25 -0.73
CA SER A 66 11.30 -8.59 -0.24
C SER A 66 12.20 -9.68 -0.85
N HIS A 67 12.21 -10.86 -0.24
CA HIS A 67 12.89 -12.03 -0.81
C HIS A 67 12.33 -12.44 -2.19
N ALA A 68 11.07 -12.13 -2.48
CA ALA A 68 10.44 -12.33 -3.79
C ALA A 68 10.71 -11.18 -4.77
N SER A 69 11.69 -10.32 -4.49
CA SER A 69 12.07 -9.16 -5.29
C SER A 69 10.97 -8.10 -5.44
N ALA A 70 9.96 -8.09 -4.57
CA ALA A 70 9.02 -6.98 -4.50
C ALA A 70 9.70 -5.75 -3.89
N ALA A 71 9.42 -4.56 -4.41
CA ALA A 71 10.09 -3.33 -4.02
C ALA A 71 9.12 -2.17 -3.80
N GLY A 72 9.55 -1.23 -2.94
CA GLY A 72 8.84 0.00 -2.65
C GLY A 72 7.73 -0.15 -1.62
N MET A 73 7.04 0.95 -1.32
CA MET A 73 6.00 0.92 -0.30
C MET A 73 4.78 0.10 -0.71
N TRP A 74 4.53 -0.06 -2.02
CA TRP A 74 3.45 -0.85 -2.61
C TRP A 74 3.82 -2.29 -2.94
N GLN A 75 5.09 -2.67 -2.75
CA GLN A 75 5.63 -4.03 -2.94
C GLN A 75 5.33 -4.63 -4.33
N PHE A 76 5.56 -3.85 -5.39
CA PHE A 76 5.49 -4.38 -6.74
C PHE A 76 6.59 -5.41 -7.03
N ILE A 77 6.21 -6.59 -7.49
CA ILE A 77 7.16 -7.52 -8.10
C ILE A 77 7.59 -7.00 -9.49
N PRO A 78 8.79 -7.36 -9.99
CA PRO A 78 9.33 -6.79 -11.23
C PRO A 78 8.39 -6.89 -12.43
N GLY A 79 7.77 -8.05 -12.63
CA GLY A 79 6.87 -8.30 -13.76
C GLY A 79 5.62 -7.42 -13.72
N THR A 80 4.93 -7.38 -12.58
CA THR A 80 3.74 -6.53 -12.40
C THR A 80 4.10 -5.05 -12.52
N GLY A 81 5.23 -4.63 -11.95
CA GLY A 81 5.71 -3.27 -12.10
C GLY A 81 5.88 -2.87 -13.58
N LYS A 82 6.46 -3.74 -14.40
CA LYS A 82 6.61 -3.48 -15.86
C LYS A 82 5.26 -3.37 -16.57
N ILE A 83 4.29 -4.22 -16.23
CA ILE A 83 2.93 -4.17 -16.80
C ILE A 83 2.29 -2.81 -16.55
N PHE A 84 2.49 -2.24 -15.36
CA PHE A 84 1.95 -0.93 -14.98
C PHE A 84 2.91 0.23 -15.29
N GLY A 85 3.91 0.03 -16.16
CA GLY A 85 4.78 1.08 -16.68
C GLY A 85 5.86 1.56 -15.71
N LEU A 86 6.11 0.85 -14.60
CA LEU A 86 7.16 1.20 -13.66
C LEU A 86 8.54 0.88 -14.25
N LYS A 87 9.28 1.94 -14.56
CA LYS A 87 10.62 1.85 -15.16
C LYS A 87 11.60 1.20 -14.16
N GLN A 88 12.34 0.20 -14.62
CA GLN A 88 13.32 -0.51 -13.82
C GLN A 88 14.63 -0.62 -14.60
N ASN A 89 15.67 0.08 -14.17
CA ASN A 89 17.00 0.04 -14.76
C ASN A 89 18.08 0.26 -13.70
N TRP A 90 19.35 0.35 -14.13
CA TRP A 90 20.48 0.54 -13.24
C TRP A 90 20.41 1.82 -12.38
N TRP A 91 19.83 2.89 -12.92
CA TRP A 91 19.79 4.21 -12.29
C TRP A 91 18.54 4.46 -11.49
N PHE A 92 17.43 3.81 -11.87
CA PHE A 92 16.09 4.13 -11.36
C PHE A 92 15.21 2.89 -11.27
N ASP A 93 14.53 2.76 -10.14
CA ASP A 93 13.50 1.75 -9.92
C ASP A 93 12.18 2.45 -9.56
N GLY A 94 11.29 2.57 -10.54
CA GLY A 94 9.98 3.21 -10.40
C GLY A 94 9.04 2.54 -9.41
N ARG A 95 9.33 1.30 -9.00
CA ARG A 95 8.56 0.60 -7.95
C ARG A 95 8.76 1.25 -6.58
N ARG A 96 9.88 1.94 -6.38
CA ARG A 96 10.18 2.70 -5.16
C ARG A 96 9.74 4.15 -5.26
N ASP A 97 9.60 4.70 -6.46
CA ASP A 97 9.11 6.05 -6.67
C ASP A 97 7.70 6.19 -6.10
N VAL A 98 7.50 7.19 -5.24
CA VAL A 98 6.24 7.34 -4.50
C VAL A 98 5.08 7.69 -5.43
N ILE A 99 5.31 8.55 -6.39
CA ILE A 99 4.28 9.05 -7.32
C ILE A 99 3.93 7.95 -8.32
N GLU A 100 4.93 7.42 -9.01
CA GLU A 100 4.71 6.40 -10.03
C GLU A 100 4.15 5.10 -9.47
N SER A 101 4.66 4.64 -8.30
CA SER A 101 4.15 3.41 -7.69
C SER A 101 2.75 3.58 -7.11
N THR A 102 2.38 4.75 -6.60
CA THR A 102 1.01 5.02 -6.14
C THR A 102 0.04 5.03 -7.32
N ARG A 103 0.40 5.70 -8.43
CA ARG A 103 -0.37 5.65 -9.68
C ARG A 103 -0.61 4.20 -10.11
N ALA A 104 0.46 3.43 -10.23
CA ALA A 104 0.41 2.03 -10.67
C ALA A 104 -0.42 1.15 -9.72
N ALA A 105 -0.29 1.33 -8.40
CA ALA A 105 -1.05 0.57 -7.41
C ALA A 105 -2.55 0.84 -7.52
N TYR A 106 -2.96 2.08 -7.67
CA TYR A 106 -4.37 2.42 -7.81
C TYR A 106 -4.95 2.00 -9.16
N ASP A 107 -4.16 2.08 -10.25
CA ASP A 107 -4.55 1.53 -11.55
C ASP A 107 -4.78 0.02 -11.45
N PHE A 108 -3.88 -0.69 -10.79
CA PHE A 108 -3.99 -2.15 -10.60
C PHE A 108 -5.19 -2.51 -9.70
N LEU A 109 -5.34 -1.87 -8.56
CA LEU A 109 -6.46 -2.10 -7.64
C LEU A 109 -7.82 -1.82 -8.30
N THR A 110 -7.92 -0.74 -9.08
CA THR A 110 -9.14 -0.41 -9.83
C THR A 110 -9.45 -1.47 -10.88
N GLN A 111 -8.43 -1.95 -11.61
CA GLN A 111 -8.59 -3.04 -12.56
C GLN A 111 -9.05 -4.34 -11.87
N LEU A 112 -8.47 -4.66 -10.72
CA LEU A 112 -8.87 -5.83 -9.94
C LEU A 112 -10.29 -5.71 -9.40
N HIS A 113 -10.67 -4.53 -8.91
CA HIS A 113 -12.04 -4.27 -8.45
C HIS A 113 -13.05 -4.38 -9.61
N SER A 114 -12.74 -3.82 -10.77
CA SER A 114 -13.59 -3.96 -11.96
C SER A 114 -13.76 -5.41 -12.39
N LYS A 115 -12.73 -6.23 -12.20
CA LYS A 115 -12.77 -7.66 -12.54
C LYS A 115 -13.59 -8.50 -11.55
N PHE A 116 -13.45 -8.25 -10.26
CA PHE A 116 -13.98 -9.12 -9.22
C PHE A 116 -15.23 -8.56 -8.51
N GLY A 117 -15.56 -7.28 -8.70
CA GLY A 117 -16.74 -6.63 -8.16
C GLY A 117 -16.72 -6.38 -6.64
N SER A 118 -15.61 -6.69 -5.95
CA SER A 118 -15.46 -6.51 -4.50
C SER A 118 -14.05 -6.04 -4.17
N TRP A 119 -13.93 -5.13 -3.22
CA TRP A 119 -12.63 -4.67 -2.75
C TRP A 119 -11.88 -5.75 -1.97
N GLU A 120 -12.57 -6.61 -1.23
CA GLU A 120 -11.95 -7.75 -0.54
C GLU A 120 -11.30 -8.72 -1.54
N LEU A 121 -11.99 -9.03 -2.64
CA LEU A 121 -11.45 -9.86 -3.70
C LEU A 121 -10.32 -9.14 -4.47
N ALA A 122 -10.44 -7.83 -4.68
CA ALA A 122 -9.38 -7.04 -5.30
C ALA A 122 -8.10 -7.02 -4.45
N LEU A 123 -8.22 -6.82 -3.15
CA LEU A 123 -7.09 -6.88 -2.21
C LEU A 123 -6.47 -8.28 -2.16
N ALA A 124 -7.29 -9.32 -2.13
CA ALA A 124 -6.82 -10.71 -2.20
C ALA A 124 -6.05 -10.97 -3.51
N ALA A 125 -6.55 -10.44 -4.64
CA ALA A 125 -5.90 -10.58 -5.93
C ALA A 125 -4.63 -9.72 -6.08
N TYR A 126 -4.55 -8.58 -5.41
CA TYR A 126 -3.34 -7.79 -5.33
C TYR A 126 -2.20 -8.59 -4.67
N ASN A 127 -2.50 -9.31 -3.59
CA ASN A 127 -1.53 -10.13 -2.87
C ASN A 127 -1.23 -11.48 -3.55
N ALA A 128 -2.26 -12.27 -3.90
CA ALA A 128 -2.10 -13.64 -4.43
C ALA A 128 -1.99 -13.72 -5.95
N GLY A 129 -2.25 -12.62 -6.65
CA GLY A 129 -2.43 -12.58 -8.09
C GLY A 129 -3.87 -12.94 -8.52
N PRO A 130 -4.38 -12.28 -9.59
CA PRO A 130 -5.76 -12.45 -10.05
C PRO A 130 -6.07 -13.89 -10.51
N GLY A 131 -5.09 -14.60 -11.01
CA GLY A 131 -5.29 -16.01 -11.43
C GLY A 131 -5.59 -16.95 -10.27
N ALA A 132 -4.95 -16.73 -9.11
CA ALA A 132 -5.20 -17.56 -7.91
C ALA A 132 -6.62 -17.33 -7.37
N VAL A 133 -7.06 -16.07 -7.29
CA VAL A 133 -8.42 -15.72 -6.85
C VAL A 133 -9.45 -16.28 -7.82
N GLN A 134 -9.25 -16.12 -9.14
CA GLN A 134 -10.18 -16.64 -10.14
C GLN A 134 -10.33 -18.16 -10.06
N ARG A 135 -9.23 -18.89 -9.89
CA ARG A 135 -9.30 -20.36 -9.74
C ARG A 135 -10.08 -20.77 -8.49
N SER A 136 -9.92 -20.04 -7.38
CA SER A 136 -10.64 -20.32 -6.15
C SER A 136 -12.14 -20.02 -6.28
N ILE A 137 -12.51 -18.91 -6.94
CA ILE A 137 -13.88 -18.58 -7.30
C ILE A 137 -14.51 -19.69 -8.13
N ASN A 138 -13.85 -20.11 -9.22
CA ASN A 138 -14.36 -21.13 -10.12
C ASN A 138 -14.58 -22.47 -9.40
N ARG A 139 -13.68 -22.83 -8.48
CA ARG A 139 -13.83 -24.04 -7.65
C ARG A 139 -15.07 -23.96 -6.77
N ASN A 140 -15.24 -22.87 -6.02
CA ASN A 140 -16.39 -22.69 -5.15
C ASN A 140 -17.70 -22.74 -5.95
N LEU A 141 -17.77 -22.03 -7.08
CA LEU A 141 -18.97 -22.04 -7.94
C LEU A 141 -19.29 -23.46 -8.47
N ALA A 142 -18.28 -24.24 -8.84
CA ALA A 142 -18.47 -25.63 -9.27
C ALA A 142 -19.01 -26.55 -8.16
N GLU A 143 -18.68 -26.21 -6.91
CA GLU A 143 -19.16 -26.91 -5.69
C GLU A 143 -20.47 -26.33 -5.13
N GLY A 144 -21.06 -25.32 -5.79
CA GLY A 144 -22.27 -24.62 -5.30
C GLY A 144 -22.05 -23.79 -4.04
N LEU A 145 -20.79 -23.40 -3.78
CA LEU A 145 -20.39 -22.58 -2.61
C LEU A 145 -20.32 -21.09 -2.96
N PRO A 146 -20.46 -20.21 -1.95
CA PRO A 146 -20.28 -18.77 -2.15
C PRO A 146 -18.87 -18.43 -2.70
N ALA A 147 -18.81 -17.39 -3.53
CA ALA A 147 -17.58 -16.92 -4.19
C ALA A 147 -17.05 -15.60 -3.61
N ASP A 148 -17.52 -15.18 -2.42
CA ASP A 148 -16.97 -14.05 -1.68
C ASP A 148 -15.61 -14.41 -1.05
N PHE A 149 -14.81 -13.38 -0.70
CA PHE A 149 -13.47 -13.58 -0.11
C PHE A 149 -13.49 -14.51 1.11
N TRP A 150 -14.52 -14.42 1.97
CA TRP A 150 -14.57 -15.13 3.26
C TRP A 150 -14.81 -16.63 3.09
N SER A 151 -15.40 -17.00 1.97
CA SER A 151 -15.73 -18.39 1.60
C SER A 151 -14.65 -19.05 0.74
N LEU A 152 -13.71 -18.27 0.18
CA LEU A 152 -12.66 -18.80 -0.70
C LEU A 152 -11.55 -19.52 0.09
N ARG A 153 -10.92 -20.49 -0.58
CA ARG A 153 -9.69 -21.14 -0.13
C ARG A 153 -8.51 -20.55 -0.89
N LEU A 154 -7.77 -19.64 -0.24
CA LEU A 154 -6.62 -18.93 -0.78
C LEU A 154 -5.37 -19.27 0.05
N PRO A 155 -4.15 -18.92 -0.40
CA PRO A 155 -2.94 -19.04 0.42
C PRO A 155 -3.11 -18.41 1.81
N SER A 156 -2.51 -19.00 2.82
CA SER A 156 -2.64 -18.53 4.22
C SER A 156 -2.26 -17.07 4.41
N GLU A 157 -1.25 -16.60 3.69
CA GLU A 157 -0.86 -15.19 3.68
C GLU A 157 -2.01 -14.31 3.19
N THR A 158 -2.64 -14.66 2.06
CA THR A 158 -3.77 -13.92 1.49
C THR A 158 -5.00 -13.96 2.39
N MET A 159 -5.22 -15.12 3.04
CA MET A 159 -6.32 -15.29 4.01
C MET A 159 -6.16 -14.38 5.24
N SER A 160 -4.95 -13.95 5.56
CA SER A 160 -4.65 -12.99 6.63
C SER A 160 -4.55 -11.55 6.13
N TYR A 161 -4.26 -11.35 4.85
CA TYR A 161 -3.99 -10.05 4.24
C TYR A 161 -5.19 -9.10 4.30
N VAL A 162 -6.35 -9.54 3.83
CA VAL A 162 -7.57 -8.74 3.84
C VAL A 162 -8.06 -8.45 5.27
N PRO A 163 -8.12 -9.43 6.19
CA PRO A 163 -8.40 -9.15 7.60
C PRO A 163 -7.43 -8.14 8.22
N ARG A 164 -6.15 -8.21 7.89
CA ARG A 164 -5.12 -7.28 8.37
C ARG A 164 -5.37 -5.86 7.89
N PHE A 165 -5.74 -5.71 6.62
CA PHE A 165 -6.10 -4.42 6.04
C PHE A 165 -7.35 -3.82 6.73
N LEU A 166 -8.42 -4.59 6.86
CA LEU A 166 -9.66 -4.15 7.49
C LEU A 166 -9.44 -3.79 8.97
N ALA A 167 -8.68 -4.61 9.69
CA ALA A 167 -8.32 -4.34 11.08
C ALA A 167 -7.57 -3.01 11.23
N MET A 168 -6.62 -2.72 10.34
CA MET A 168 -5.89 -1.45 10.33
C MET A 168 -6.82 -0.28 10.04
N ALA A 169 -7.71 -0.40 9.05
CA ALA A 169 -8.66 0.65 8.72
C ALA A 169 -9.63 0.95 9.89
N GLN A 170 -10.14 -0.08 10.56
CA GLN A 170 -10.99 0.06 11.74
C GLN A 170 -10.25 0.73 12.90
N LEU A 171 -8.99 0.33 13.14
CA LEU A 171 -8.15 0.87 14.19
C LEU A 171 -7.85 2.36 13.97
N ILE A 172 -7.57 2.77 12.73
CA ILE A 172 -7.33 4.18 12.41
C ILE A 172 -8.61 5.01 12.55
N LYS A 173 -9.76 4.43 12.18
CA LYS A 173 -11.06 5.09 12.32
C LYS A 173 -11.43 5.38 13.77
N SER A 174 -11.06 4.49 14.69
CA SER A 174 -11.46 4.57 16.10
C SER A 174 -10.36 4.05 17.05
N PRO A 175 -9.18 4.70 17.09
CA PRO A 175 -8.01 4.16 17.79
C PRO A 175 -8.25 3.99 19.28
N GLU A 176 -8.98 4.93 19.92
CA GLU A 176 -9.30 4.88 21.34
C GLU A 176 -10.13 3.65 21.72
N SER A 177 -11.03 3.22 20.82
CA SER A 177 -11.86 2.02 21.04
C SER A 177 -11.02 0.74 21.14
N PHE A 178 -9.79 0.76 20.65
CA PHE A 178 -8.87 -0.38 20.65
C PHE A 178 -7.64 -0.17 21.53
N GLY A 179 -7.64 0.89 22.34
CA GLY A 179 -6.57 1.18 23.28
C GLY A 179 -5.22 1.53 22.64
N VAL A 180 -5.23 2.07 21.42
CA VAL A 180 -4.03 2.49 20.71
C VAL A 180 -3.94 4.01 20.62
N SER A 181 -2.71 4.52 20.57
CA SER A 181 -2.42 5.92 20.33
C SER A 181 -1.75 6.08 18.97
N LEU A 182 -2.28 6.95 18.14
CA LEU A 182 -1.70 7.27 16.84
C LEU A 182 -1.06 8.67 16.89
N ARG A 183 0.13 8.81 16.36
CA ARG A 183 0.76 10.12 16.19
C ARG A 183 -0.05 10.93 15.18
N PRO A 184 -0.38 12.19 15.47
CA PRO A 184 -1.04 13.04 14.50
C PRO A 184 -0.17 13.21 13.25
N ILE A 185 -0.80 13.08 12.09
CA ILE A 185 -0.20 13.42 10.80
C ILE A 185 -0.94 14.65 10.29
N MET A 186 -0.19 15.68 9.89
CA MET A 186 -0.77 16.92 9.40
C MET A 186 -1.51 16.67 8.08
N ASP A 187 -2.72 17.16 7.97
CA ASP A 187 -3.52 17.10 6.72
C ASP A 187 -3.08 18.23 5.77
N GLN A 188 -1.88 18.09 5.26
CA GLN A 188 -1.29 19.01 4.28
C GLN A 188 -0.20 18.29 3.47
N PRO A 189 0.08 18.73 2.23
CA PRO A 189 1.16 18.18 1.43
C PRO A 189 2.50 18.28 2.15
N TYR A 190 3.19 17.15 2.30
CA TYR A 190 4.54 17.11 2.85
C TYR A 190 5.61 17.51 1.81
N PHE A 191 5.35 17.23 0.55
CA PHE A 191 6.24 17.55 -0.57
C PHE A 191 5.46 18.12 -1.76
N ARG A 192 6.20 18.69 -2.69
CA ARG A 192 5.71 19.09 -4.01
C ARG A 192 6.66 18.61 -5.10
N VAL A 193 6.14 18.39 -6.29
CA VAL A 193 6.94 18.09 -7.47
C VAL A 193 7.50 19.40 -8.03
N VAL A 194 8.78 19.40 -8.35
CA VAL A 194 9.46 20.53 -8.98
C VAL A 194 10.15 20.02 -10.23
N ASP A 195 9.88 20.68 -11.37
CA ASP A 195 10.63 20.43 -12.61
C ASP A 195 11.95 21.19 -12.55
N THR A 196 13.05 20.48 -12.74
CA THR A 196 14.39 21.06 -12.76
C THR A 196 14.80 21.59 -14.13
N ASN A 197 13.94 21.41 -15.15
CA ASN A 197 14.22 21.77 -16.56
C ASN A 197 15.53 21.20 -17.12
N GLY A 198 16.11 20.20 -16.48
CA GLY A 198 17.33 19.54 -16.89
C GLY A 198 17.88 18.58 -15.85
N GLN A 199 19.00 17.96 -16.18
CA GLN A 199 19.67 17.06 -15.26
C GLN A 199 20.36 17.88 -14.16
N ILE A 200 20.15 17.46 -12.91
CA ILE A 200 20.80 18.00 -11.72
C ILE A 200 21.25 16.85 -10.83
N ASP A 201 22.39 16.99 -10.15
CA ASP A 201 22.78 16.04 -9.11
C ASP A 201 21.97 16.27 -7.83
N LEU A 202 21.82 15.20 -7.04
CA LEU A 202 20.94 15.22 -5.86
C LEU A 202 21.46 16.13 -4.73
N GLU A 203 22.80 16.33 -4.62
CA GLU A 203 23.36 17.23 -3.60
C GLU A 203 23.03 18.70 -3.92
N SER A 204 23.20 19.08 -5.19
CA SER A 204 22.81 20.40 -5.66
C SER A 204 21.31 20.63 -5.52
N ALA A 205 20.48 19.63 -5.87
CA ALA A 205 19.03 19.70 -5.71
C ALA A 205 18.62 19.86 -4.24
N ALA A 206 19.23 19.12 -3.32
CA ALA A 206 18.97 19.23 -1.89
C ALA A 206 19.33 20.61 -1.35
N SER A 207 20.50 21.12 -1.75
CA SER A 207 20.96 22.46 -1.37
C SER A 207 20.00 23.55 -1.84
N LEU A 208 19.56 23.50 -3.10
CA LEU A 208 18.61 24.47 -3.68
C LEU A 208 17.23 24.39 -3.01
N ALA A 209 16.81 23.18 -2.64
CA ALA A 209 15.53 22.96 -1.95
C ALA A 209 15.60 23.31 -0.44
N GLY A 210 16.77 23.55 0.12
CA GLY A 210 16.97 23.82 1.54
C GLY A 210 16.66 22.61 2.43
N VAL A 211 16.86 21.38 1.92
CA VAL A 211 16.63 20.14 2.66
C VAL A 211 17.92 19.32 2.73
N SER A 212 17.97 18.36 3.69
CA SER A 212 19.09 17.43 3.71
C SER A 212 19.05 16.46 2.52
N LEU A 213 20.21 16.01 2.06
CA LEU A 213 20.31 14.96 1.03
C LEU A 213 19.54 13.69 1.45
N LYS A 214 19.59 13.35 2.74
CA LYS A 214 18.83 12.23 3.29
C LYS A 214 17.34 12.41 3.10
N GLU A 215 16.80 13.61 3.35
CA GLU A 215 15.37 13.90 3.16
C GLU A 215 15.01 13.88 1.67
N LEU A 216 15.85 14.42 0.81
CA LEU A 216 15.63 14.36 -0.63
C LEU A 216 15.57 12.91 -1.15
N TYR A 217 16.41 12.02 -0.64
CA TYR A 217 16.34 10.58 -0.94
C TYR A 217 15.04 9.92 -0.45
N GLN A 218 14.54 10.32 0.72
CA GLN A 218 13.25 9.82 1.21
C GLN A 218 12.10 10.21 0.28
N LEU A 219 12.18 11.38 -0.35
CA LEU A 219 11.18 11.87 -1.28
C LEU A 219 11.40 11.38 -2.72
N ASN A 220 12.59 10.91 -3.05
CA ASN A 220 12.97 10.40 -4.38
C ASN A 220 13.58 8.99 -4.29
N PRO A 221 12.90 8.03 -3.64
CA PRO A 221 13.49 6.72 -3.35
C PRO A 221 13.68 5.85 -4.61
N GLY A 222 13.15 6.28 -5.75
CA GLY A 222 13.33 5.61 -7.04
C GLY A 222 14.77 5.61 -7.54
N PHE A 223 15.58 6.60 -7.18
CA PHE A 223 16.97 6.66 -7.59
C PHE A 223 17.82 5.59 -6.87
N ASN A 224 18.68 4.91 -7.64
CA ASN A 224 19.57 3.86 -7.12
C ASN A 224 20.89 4.42 -6.61
N ARG A 225 21.28 5.59 -7.08
CA ARG A 225 22.56 6.28 -6.76
C ARG A 225 22.42 7.78 -6.91
#